data_e9115d2a2f9df953bc5065948013dbb8
#
_entry.id   e9115d2a2f9df953bc5065948013dbb8
#
_cell.length_a   1.000
_cell.length_b   1.000
_cell.length_c   1.000
_cell.angle_alpha   90.00
_cell.angle_beta   90.00
_cell.angle_gamma   90.00
#
_symmetry.space_group_name_H-M   'P 1'
#
loop_
_entity.id
_entity.type
_entity.pdbx_description
1 polymer ?
#
loop_
_entity_poly.entity_id
_entity_poly.type
_entity_poly.pdbx_seq_one_letter_code
_entity_poly.pdbx_strand_id
1 'polypeptide(L)'
;MVKQTLILLYGGRSAEREVSVLSAESVMRAINYDKFSVKTYFITKAGDFIKTQEFTEKPAADEKLMTNATVDVSQQVKPSDIYEENAVVFPVLHGPMGEDGSIQGFLEVLRLPYVGCNILSSSVAMDKITTKRILESAGIPQVPYVAVIEGENLEEKIAEIEEKLTYPIFTKPSNMGSSVGISKSENQEELRAALDLAFKYDSRVLIEQGVNAREIEVGLLGNYDVKSTLPGEVVKDVAFYDYEAKYIDNKITMDIPAKISDEVISVMRTNAETAFRALGGQGLARCDFFYTEDGDIFLNELNTM
;
A
#
# COMPACT_ATOMS: atom_id res chain seq x y z
N MET A 1 0.67 9.88 34.86
CA MET A 1 1.44 8.77 34.26
C MET A 1 2.41 9.35 33.25
N VAL A 2 3.60 8.79 33.11
CA VAL A 2 4.52 9.21 32.05
C VAL A 2 3.91 8.76 30.69
N LYS A 3 3.76 9.68 29.76
CA LYS A 3 3.26 9.37 28.40
C LYS A 3 4.32 8.56 27.66
N GLN A 4 3.86 7.61 26.83
CA GLN A 4 4.76 6.89 25.91
C GLN A 4 5.12 7.78 24.72
N THR A 5 6.36 7.78 24.30
CA THR A 5 6.77 8.49 23.08
C THR A 5 6.29 7.73 21.84
N LEU A 6 5.56 8.41 20.95
CA LEU A 6 5.23 7.96 19.62
C LEU A 6 6.06 8.74 18.61
N ILE A 7 6.89 8.05 17.86
CA ILE A 7 7.69 8.63 16.79
C ILE A 7 6.91 8.49 15.48
N LEU A 8 6.49 9.59 14.90
CA LEU A 8 5.77 9.64 13.64
C LEU A 8 6.76 9.91 12.51
N LEU A 9 7.00 8.90 11.64
CA LEU A 9 7.81 9.05 10.45
C LEU A 9 6.90 9.30 9.25
N TYR A 10 7.21 10.32 8.42
CA TYR A 10 6.39 10.68 7.28
C TYR A 10 7.22 11.32 6.16
N GLY A 11 6.62 11.50 4.98
CA GLY A 11 7.31 11.93 3.77
C GLY A 11 7.82 10.76 2.95
N GLY A 12 9.12 10.65 2.77
CA GLY A 12 9.77 9.52 2.10
C GLY A 12 10.23 9.79 0.68
N ARG A 13 10.83 8.76 0.08
CA ARG A 13 11.46 8.85 -1.24
C ARG A 13 10.51 8.48 -2.38
N SER A 14 9.37 7.87 -2.06
CA SER A 14 8.40 7.41 -3.06
C SER A 14 7.70 8.58 -3.78
N ALA A 15 6.97 8.28 -4.83
CA ALA A 15 6.09 9.23 -5.49
C ALA A 15 4.92 9.66 -4.59
N GLU A 16 4.57 8.85 -3.58
CA GLU A 16 3.43 9.03 -2.66
C GLU A 16 3.76 9.87 -1.41
N ARG A 17 4.94 10.50 -1.35
CA ARG A 17 5.39 11.26 -0.16
C ARG A 17 4.44 12.39 0.25
N GLU A 18 3.75 13.03 -0.70
CA GLU A 18 2.79 14.10 -0.39
C GLU A 18 1.53 13.51 0.27
N VAL A 19 1.12 12.31 -0.13
CA VAL A 19 0.04 11.55 0.51
C VAL A 19 0.44 11.19 1.94
N SER A 20 1.71 10.78 2.14
CA SER A 20 2.25 10.49 3.47
C SER A 20 2.14 11.70 4.42
N VAL A 21 2.38 12.92 3.95
CA VAL A 21 2.21 14.14 4.75
C VAL A 21 0.75 14.29 5.20
N LEU A 22 -0.21 14.15 4.28
CA LEU A 22 -1.64 14.26 4.58
C LEU A 22 -2.11 13.17 5.55
N SER A 23 -1.64 11.95 5.36
CA SER A 23 -1.93 10.81 6.24
C SER A 23 -1.35 11.06 7.64
N ALA A 24 -0.11 11.54 7.73
CA ALA A 24 0.53 11.85 9.01
C ALA A 24 -0.19 12.99 9.76
N GLU A 25 -0.65 14.04 9.07
CA GLU A 25 -1.50 15.08 9.68
C GLU A 25 -2.79 14.50 10.24
N SER A 26 -3.41 13.56 9.55
CA SER A 26 -4.64 12.88 10.00
C SER A 26 -4.38 12.02 11.24
N VAL A 27 -3.30 11.22 11.22
CA VAL A 27 -2.85 10.41 12.35
C VAL A 27 -2.55 11.30 13.57
N MET A 28 -1.78 12.36 13.38
CA MET A 28 -1.42 13.32 14.44
C MET A 28 -2.66 13.89 15.15
N ARG A 29 -3.73 14.22 14.39
CA ARG A 29 -4.98 14.73 14.96
C ARG A 29 -5.81 13.67 15.70
N ALA A 30 -5.62 12.38 15.36
CA ALA A 30 -6.38 11.26 15.92
C ALA A 30 -5.74 10.62 17.16
N ILE A 31 -4.45 10.87 17.41
CA ILE A 31 -3.71 10.29 18.54
C ILE A 31 -4.34 10.68 19.88
N ASN A 32 -4.31 9.75 20.82
CA ASN A 32 -4.70 10.00 22.21
C ASN A 32 -3.53 10.60 22.99
N TYR A 33 -3.52 11.93 23.12
CA TYR A 33 -2.49 12.69 23.84
C TYR A 33 -2.50 12.52 25.35
N ASP A 34 -3.49 11.88 25.93
CA ASP A 34 -3.44 11.48 27.36
C ASP A 34 -2.45 10.32 27.58
N LYS A 35 -2.22 9.51 26.53
CA LYS A 35 -1.35 8.33 26.58
C LYS A 35 -0.01 8.58 25.91
N PHE A 36 0.05 9.40 24.86
CA PHE A 36 1.22 9.59 24.00
C PHE A 36 1.71 11.03 23.98
N SER A 37 3.03 11.20 23.88
CA SER A 37 3.66 12.39 23.33
C SER A 37 4.20 12.03 21.94
N VAL A 38 4.10 12.93 20.96
CA VAL A 38 4.44 12.66 19.56
C VAL A 38 5.68 13.45 19.16
N LYS A 39 6.69 12.77 18.63
CA LYS A 39 7.84 13.38 17.96
C LYS A 39 7.75 13.07 16.47
N THR A 40 7.85 14.09 15.65
CA THR A 40 7.68 13.95 14.22
C THR A 40 9.02 14.06 13.49
N TYR A 41 9.24 13.18 12.50
CA TYR A 41 10.41 13.20 11.64
C TYR A 41 9.96 13.14 10.18
N PHE A 42 10.37 14.13 9.43
CA PHE A 42 10.13 14.19 7.99
C PHE A 42 11.29 13.53 7.23
N ILE A 43 11.00 12.59 6.35
CA ILE A 43 11.98 12.00 5.46
C ILE A 43 11.88 12.71 4.10
N THR A 44 12.96 13.33 3.67
CA THR A 44 13.03 14.08 2.41
C THR A 44 13.01 13.11 1.20
N LYS A 45 12.81 13.66 -0.01
CA LYS A 45 12.96 12.90 -1.26
C LYS A 45 14.37 12.31 -1.44
N ALA A 46 15.39 12.93 -0.87
CA ALA A 46 16.78 12.42 -0.88
C ALA A 46 16.99 11.28 0.14
N GLY A 47 16.10 11.15 1.13
CA GLY A 47 16.21 10.17 2.20
C GLY A 47 16.80 10.75 3.49
N ASP A 48 16.95 12.06 3.59
CA ASP A 48 17.43 12.72 4.80
C ASP A 48 16.33 12.76 5.86
N PHE A 49 16.69 12.52 7.11
CA PHE A 49 15.80 12.60 8.26
C PHE A 49 15.88 13.99 8.89
N ILE A 50 14.75 14.66 8.97
CA ILE A 50 14.62 15.99 9.56
C ILE A 50 13.77 15.88 10.81
N LYS A 51 14.32 16.20 11.98
CA LYS A 51 13.53 16.31 13.20
C LYS A 51 12.67 17.58 13.09
N THR A 52 11.36 17.42 13.27
CA THR A 52 10.42 18.52 13.06
C THR A 52 9.78 18.95 14.39
N GLN A 53 8.55 18.60 14.65
CA GLN A 53 7.78 19.10 15.79
C GLN A 53 7.68 18.05 16.90
N GLU A 54 7.38 18.53 18.09
CA GLU A 54 7.03 17.68 19.25
C GLU A 54 5.70 18.15 19.85
N PHE A 55 4.77 17.22 20.02
CA PHE A 55 3.43 17.49 20.54
C PHE A 55 3.19 16.71 21.82
N THR A 56 2.93 17.42 22.90
CA THR A 56 2.53 16.83 24.21
C THR A 56 1.03 16.93 24.46
N GLU A 57 0.33 17.66 23.61
CA GLU A 57 -1.12 17.85 23.60
C GLU A 57 -1.63 17.89 22.17
N LYS A 58 -2.94 17.78 21.98
CA LYS A 58 -3.55 17.75 20.66
C LYS A 58 -3.27 19.06 19.92
N PRO A 59 -2.66 18.99 18.72
CA PRO A 59 -2.37 20.17 17.92
C PRO A 59 -3.65 20.89 17.46
N ALA A 60 -3.50 22.13 17.06
CA ALA A 60 -4.57 22.91 16.45
C ALA A 60 -5.07 22.24 15.16
N ALA A 61 -6.33 22.48 14.79
CA ALA A 61 -6.92 21.83 13.60
C ALA A 61 -6.25 22.23 12.28
N ASP A 62 -5.66 23.42 12.24
CA ASP A 62 -4.92 24.00 11.12
C ASP A 62 -3.40 23.78 11.18
N GLU A 63 -2.91 23.10 12.24
CA GLU A 63 -1.50 22.75 12.35
C GLU A 63 -1.05 21.93 11.16
N LYS A 64 0.08 22.34 10.56
CA LYS A 64 0.66 21.70 9.40
C LYS A 64 2.00 21.07 9.72
N LEU A 65 2.22 19.89 9.13
CA LEU A 65 3.51 19.24 9.17
C LEU A 65 4.45 19.79 8.09
N MET A 66 5.75 19.59 8.29
CA MET A 66 6.78 19.95 7.33
C MET A 66 6.58 19.21 6.00
N THR A 67 6.90 19.89 4.92
CA THR A 67 6.87 19.34 3.54
C THR A 67 8.21 19.61 2.85
N ASN A 68 8.41 19.11 1.63
CA ASN A 68 9.59 19.44 0.84
C ASN A 68 9.74 20.95 0.56
N ALA A 69 8.63 21.69 0.53
CA ALA A 69 8.65 23.14 0.30
C ALA A 69 9.05 23.94 1.57
N THR A 70 8.90 23.33 2.75
CA THR A 70 9.18 24.01 4.04
C THR A 70 10.33 23.38 4.81
N VAL A 71 11.10 22.46 4.19
CA VAL A 71 12.17 21.73 4.85
C VAL A 71 13.25 22.66 5.41
N ASP A 72 13.59 22.44 6.69
CA ASP A 72 14.71 23.10 7.36
C ASP A 72 15.86 22.09 7.55
N VAL A 73 16.85 22.16 6.68
CA VAL A 73 18.01 21.26 6.70
C VAL A 73 18.90 21.45 7.95
N SER A 74 18.75 22.53 8.70
CA SER A 74 19.49 22.72 9.97
C SER A 74 19.02 21.74 11.05
N GLN A 75 17.83 21.15 10.88
CA GLN A 75 17.22 20.14 11.75
C GLN A 75 17.53 18.71 11.29
N GLN A 76 18.41 18.53 10.31
CA GLN A 76 18.80 17.21 9.84
C GLN A 76 19.50 16.42 10.95
N VAL A 77 19.09 15.15 11.08
CA VAL A 77 19.67 14.20 12.03
C VAL A 77 20.12 12.93 11.30
N LYS A 78 20.96 12.13 11.95
CA LYS A 78 21.25 10.79 11.41
C LYS A 78 20.00 9.93 11.56
N PRO A 79 19.73 9.00 10.62
CA PRO A 79 18.59 8.09 10.75
C PRO A 79 18.54 7.34 12.09
N SER A 80 19.70 6.98 12.66
CA SER A 80 19.79 6.31 13.98
C SER A 80 19.39 7.20 15.16
N ASP A 81 19.39 8.52 15.00
CA ASP A 81 19.10 9.47 16.10
C ASP A 81 17.60 9.54 16.42
N ILE A 82 16.75 8.83 15.66
CA ILE A 82 15.36 8.60 16.04
C ILE A 82 15.20 7.64 17.23
N TYR A 83 16.28 6.90 17.58
CA TYR A 83 16.23 5.96 18.69
C TYR A 83 15.91 6.68 20.00
N GLU A 84 14.88 6.19 20.68
CA GLU A 84 14.50 6.61 22.02
C GLU A 84 14.01 5.38 22.80
N GLU A 85 14.49 5.21 24.00
CA GLU A 85 14.08 4.10 24.84
C GLU A 85 12.58 4.18 25.16
N ASN A 86 11.88 3.06 25.06
CA ASN A 86 10.42 2.95 25.25
C ASN A 86 9.55 3.71 24.23
N ALA A 87 10.12 4.19 23.12
CA ALA A 87 9.33 4.74 22.04
C ALA A 87 8.69 3.64 21.19
N VAL A 88 7.57 3.99 20.53
CA VAL A 88 6.96 3.22 19.44
C VAL A 88 6.99 4.08 18.19
N VAL A 89 7.35 3.51 17.06
CA VAL A 89 7.39 4.22 15.77
C VAL A 89 6.10 3.97 15.02
N PHE A 90 5.52 5.02 14.44
CA PHE A 90 4.46 4.90 13.45
C PHE A 90 4.99 5.41 12.10
N PRO A 91 5.41 4.50 11.21
CA PRO A 91 5.86 4.87 9.89
C PRO A 91 4.63 5.09 8.98
N VAL A 92 4.24 6.33 8.78
CA VAL A 92 3.18 6.71 7.84
C VAL A 92 3.81 7.01 6.49
N LEU A 93 4.40 5.98 5.89
CA LEU A 93 5.14 6.06 4.63
C LEU A 93 4.42 5.19 3.60
N HIS A 94 4.15 5.74 2.41
CA HIS A 94 3.46 5.03 1.34
C HIS A 94 4.41 4.61 0.21
N GLY A 95 4.13 3.44 -0.39
CA GLY A 95 4.87 2.90 -1.51
C GLY A 95 6.27 2.39 -1.16
N PRO A 96 7.17 2.32 -2.16
CA PRO A 96 8.53 1.82 -1.98
C PRO A 96 9.30 2.54 -0.86
N MET A 97 10.11 1.80 -0.11
CA MET A 97 10.84 2.19 1.09
C MET A 97 9.95 2.37 2.34
N GLY A 98 8.64 2.42 2.21
CA GLY A 98 7.66 2.50 3.31
C GLY A 98 6.93 1.18 3.54
N GLU A 99 6.48 0.53 2.47
CA GLU A 99 5.61 -0.66 2.51
C GLU A 99 6.31 -1.92 1.99
N ASP A 100 7.62 -1.90 1.74
CA ASP A 100 8.39 -2.98 1.12
C ASP A 100 9.33 -3.75 2.06
N GLY A 101 9.26 -3.49 3.37
CA GLY A 101 10.13 -4.07 4.37
C GLY A 101 11.39 -3.25 4.68
N SER A 102 11.70 -2.21 3.90
CA SER A 102 12.91 -1.39 4.08
C SER A 102 12.90 -0.63 5.38
N ILE A 103 11.87 0.17 5.66
CA ILE A 103 11.77 0.93 6.91
C ILE A 103 11.57 -0.02 8.10
N GLN A 104 10.81 -1.11 7.92
CA GLN A 104 10.61 -2.11 8.94
C GLN A 104 11.95 -2.76 9.35
N GLY A 105 12.78 -3.12 8.37
CA GLY A 105 14.12 -3.66 8.62
C GLY A 105 15.04 -2.68 9.35
N PHE A 106 14.99 -1.42 8.99
CA PHE A 106 15.71 -0.35 9.69
C PHE A 106 15.28 -0.24 11.17
N LEU A 107 13.97 -0.25 11.44
CA LEU A 107 13.43 -0.16 12.80
C LEU A 107 13.75 -1.41 13.64
N GLU A 108 13.70 -2.61 13.03
CA GLU A 108 14.12 -3.87 13.66
C GLU A 108 15.60 -3.84 14.11
N VAL A 109 16.50 -3.36 13.25
CA VAL A 109 17.92 -3.20 13.56
C VAL A 109 18.13 -2.22 14.73
N LEU A 110 17.33 -1.17 14.80
CA LEU A 110 17.33 -0.23 15.93
C LEU A 110 16.61 -0.76 17.18
N ARG A 111 15.97 -1.92 17.11
CA ARG A 111 15.14 -2.47 18.19
C ARG A 111 13.99 -1.53 18.62
N LEU A 112 13.43 -0.80 17.70
CA LEU A 112 12.29 0.07 17.91
C LEU A 112 11.02 -0.68 17.51
N PRO A 113 10.06 -0.88 18.44
CA PRO A 113 8.74 -1.41 18.08
C PRO A 113 8.02 -0.41 17.18
N TYR A 114 7.23 -0.91 16.25
CA TYR A 114 6.54 -0.07 15.27
C TYR A 114 5.11 -0.55 15.00
N VAL A 115 4.29 0.36 14.49
CA VAL A 115 2.94 0.09 13.98
C VAL A 115 3.04 -0.36 12.53
N GLY A 116 2.28 -1.38 12.15
CA GLY A 116 2.22 -1.89 10.78
C GLY A 116 2.69 -3.32 10.65
N CYS A 117 2.83 -3.76 9.43
CA CYS A 117 3.26 -5.11 9.08
C CYS A 117 4.76 -5.31 9.29
N ASN A 118 5.19 -6.58 9.48
CA ASN A 118 6.59 -6.93 9.62
C ASN A 118 7.35 -6.91 8.27
N ILE A 119 8.67 -7.14 8.30
CA ILE A 119 9.53 -7.13 7.11
C ILE A 119 9.01 -8.10 6.05
N LEU A 120 8.73 -9.35 6.44
CA LEU A 120 8.35 -10.41 5.50
C LEU A 120 7.05 -10.06 4.79
N SER A 121 6.00 -9.77 5.54
CA SER A 121 4.69 -9.47 4.96
C SER A 121 4.69 -8.20 4.11
N SER A 122 5.43 -7.18 4.51
CA SER A 122 5.60 -5.95 3.72
C SER A 122 6.31 -6.23 2.40
N SER A 123 7.44 -6.94 2.43
CA SER A 123 8.20 -7.27 1.22
C SER A 123 7.42 -8.17 0.25
N VAL A 124 6.69 -9.14 0.79
CA VAL A 124 5.88 -10.05 -0.03
C VAL A 124 4.68 -9.32 -0.62
N ALA A 125 3.97 -8.51 0.17
CA ALA A 125 2.79 -7.78 -0.29
C ALA A 125 3.12 -6.74 -1.37
N MET A 126 4.30 -6.13 -1.31
CA MET A 126 4.77 -5.20 -2.34
C MET A 126 5.04 -5.91 -3.67
N ASP A 127 5.56 -7.14 -3.66
CA ASP A 127 5.81 -7.92 -4.88
C ASP A 127 4.54 -8.67 -5.33
N LYS A 128 3.83 -8.09 -6.31
CA LYS A 128 2.55 -8.61 -6.82
C LYS A 128 2.63 -10.06 -7.30
N ILE A 129 3.72 -10.45 -7.95
CA ILE A 129 3.89 -11.84 -8.45
C ILE A 129 4.02 -12.81 -7.27
N THR A 130 4.82 -12.46 -6.26
CA THR A 130 5.01 -13.30 -5.08
C THR A 130 3.72 -13.39 -4.26
N THR A 131 3.04 -12.26 -4.07
CA THR A 131 1.72 -12.20 -3.42
C THR A 131 0.75 -13.15 -4.10
N LYS A 132 0.58 -13.06 -5.43
CA LYS A 132 -0.36 -13.91 -6.17
C LYS A 132 -0.07 -15.40 -6.01
N ARG A 133 1.19 -15.80 -6.06
CA ARG A 133 1.60 -17.20 -5.87
C ARG A 133 1.25 -17.74 -4.47
N ILE A 134 1.42 -16.92 -3.44
CA ILE A 134 1.08 -17.31 -2.06
C ILE A 134 -0.44 -17.37 -1.90
N LEU A 135 -1.17 -16.39 -2.41
CA LEU A 135 -2.63 -16.37 -2.36
C LEU A 135 -3.25 -17.54 -3.14
N GLU A 136 -2.68 -17.91 -4.28
CA GLU A 136 -3.09 -19.10 -5.04
C GLU A 136 -2.91 -20.37 -4.20
N SER A 137 -1.76 -20.53 -3.52
CA SER A 137 -1.53 -21.66 -2.62
C SER A 137 -2.46 -21.69 -1.41
N ALA A 138 -2.96 -20.54 -1.00
CA ALA A 138 -3.95 -20.39 0.08
C ALA A 138 -5.41 -20.57 -0.40
N GLY A 139 -5.63 -20.81 -1.70
CA GLY A 139 -6.95 -20.99 -2.29
C GLY A 139 -7.78 -19.70 -2.38
N ILE A 140 -7.13 -18.53 -2.37
CA ILE A 140 -7.80 -17.24 -2.50
C ILE A 140 -8.04 -16.93 -3.98
N PRO A 141 -9.30 -16.68 -4.41
CA PRO A 141 -9.60 -16.32 -5.78
C PRO A 141 -8.93 -15.02 -6.22
N GLN A 142 -8.34 -15.04 -7.42
CA GLN A 142 -7.65 -13.91 -8.03
C GLN A 142 -7.99 -13.87 -9.52
N VAL A 143 -7.88 -12.69 -10.14
CA VAL A 143 -7.97 -12.61 -11.60
C VAL A 143 -6.84 -13.42 -12.24
N PRO A 144 -7.08 -14.10 -13.38
CA PRO A 144 -6.05 -14.82 -14.11
C PRO A 144 -4.86 -13.91 -14.44
N TYR A 145 -3.65 -14.48 -14.40
CA TYR A 145 -2.43 -13.70 -14.61
C TYR A 145 -1.30 -14.51 -15.24
N VAL A 146 -0.35 -13.82 -15.84
CA VAL A 146 0.94 -14.34 -16.29
C VAL A 146 2.05 -13.44 -15.76
N ALA A 147 3.11 -14.05 -15.25
CA ALA A 147 4.31 -13.33 -14.84
C ALA A 147 5.36 -13.38 -15.98
N VAL A 148 6.00 -12.24 -16.23
CA VAL A 148 7.11 -12.12 -17.20
C VAL A 148 8.32 -11.54 -16.47
N ILE A 149 9.47 -12.20 -16.65
CA ILE A 149 10.75 -11.77 -16.04
C ILE A 149 11.65 -11.27 -17.16
N GLU A 150 12.36 -10.18 -16.92
CA GLU A 150 13.32 -9.62 -17.87
C GLU A 150 14.35 -10.67 -18.30
N GLY A 151 14.57 -10.80 -19.61
CA GLY A 151 15.46 -11.80 -20.19
C GLY A 151 14.80 -13.11 -20.59
N GLU A 152 13.52 -13.35 -20.28
CA GLU A 152 12.75 -14.47 -20.83
C GLU A 152 12.49 -14.26 -22.35
N ASN A 153 12.17 -15.35 -23.06
CA ASN A 153 11.78 -15.27 -24.48
C ASN A 153 10.41 -14.56 -24.59
N LEU A 154 10.43 -13.33 -25.06
CA LEU A 154 9.25 -12.48 -25.13
C LEU A 154 8.17 -13.04 -26.06
N GLU A 155 8.54 -13.67 -27.18
CA GLU A 155 7.56 -14.26 -28.12
C GLU A 155 6.81 -15.44 -27.48
N GLU A 156 7.53 -16.30 -26.76
CA GLU A 156 6.92 -17.41 -26.03
C GLU A 156 6.00 -16.89 -24.91
N LYS A 157 6.42 -15.82 -24.22
CA LYS A 157 5.61 -15.21 -23.16
C LYS A 157 4.35 -14.54 -23.70
N ILE A 158 4.43 -13.85 -24.83
CA ILE A 158 3.25 -13.27 -25.47
C ILE A 158 2.27 -14.36 -25.89
N ALA A 159 2.76 -15.46 -26.48
CA ALA A 159 1.91 -16.59 -26.83
C ALA A 159 1.24 -17.21 -25.57
N GLU A 160 1.97 -17.36 -24.45
CA GLU A 160 1.42 -17.83 -23.16
C GLU A 160 0.35 -16.88 -22.63
N ILE A 161 0.57 -15.54 -22.73
CA ILE A 161 -0.39 -14.53 -22.29
C ILE A 161 -1.69 -14.65 -23.10
N GLU A 162 -1.59 -14.70 -24.43
CA GLU A 162 -2.75 -14.76 -25.33
C GLU A 162 -3.49 -16.12 -25.28
N GLU A 163 -2.83 -17.19 -24.82
CA GLU A 163 -3.46 -18.47 -24.53
C GLU A 163 -4.30 -18.41 -23.22
N LYS A 164 -3.79 -17.71 -22.20
CA LYS A 164 -4.38 -17.69 -20.85
C LYS A 164 -5.31 -16.53 -20.59
N LEU A 165 -5.10 -15.40 -21.26
CA LEU A 165 -5.81 -14.15 -20.99
C LEU A 165 -6.49 -13.62 -22.26
N THR A 166 -7.57 -12.87 -22.07
CA THR A 166 -8.32 -12.20 -23.15
C THR A 166 -8.21 -10.69 -22.99
N TYR A 167 -7.97 -9.97 -24.06
CA TYR A 167 -7.97 -8.51 -24.04
C TYR A 167 -9.34 -7.92 -23.61
N PRO A 168 -9.38 -6.81 -22.84
CA PRO A 168 -8.24 -6.02 -22.37
C PRO A 168 -7.50 -6.69 -21.22
N ILE A 169 -6.18 -6.48 -21.18
CA ILE A 169 -5.31 -6.94 -20.11
C ILE A 169 -4.54 -5.77 -19.50
N PHE A 170 -4.10 -5.93 -18.25
CA PHE A 170 -3.32 -4.91 -17.55
C PHE A 170 -1.89 -5.41 -17.30
N THR A 171 -0.92 -4.60 -17.71
CA THR A 171 0.51 -4.82 -17.48
C THR A 171 0.97 -3.96 -16.32
N LYS A 172 1.60 -4.56 -15.30
CA LYS A 172 1.99 -3.90 -14.04
C LYS A 172 3.41 -4.28 -13.65
N PRO A 173 4.30 -3.33 -13.31
CA PRO A 173 5.54 -3.65 -12.59
C PRO A 173 5.23 -4.36 -11.26
N SER A 174 6.02 -5.37 -10.86
CA SER A 174 5.72 -6.18 -9.69
C SER A 174 5.82 -5.40 -8.38
N ASN A 175 6.84 -4.53 -8.24
CA ASN A 175 7.18 -3.84 -6.99
C ASN A 175 6.90 -2.33 -7.03
N MET A 176 5.84 -1.89 -7.70
CA MET A 176 5.46 -0.49 -7.77
C MET A 176 4.05 -0.26 -7.23
N GLY A 177 3.86 0.89 -6.57
CA GLY A 177 2.57 1.38 -6.10
C GLY A 177 1.98 2.47 -7.00
N SER A 178 0.81 3.01 -6.63
CA SER A 178 0.17 4.20 -7.22
C SER A 178 0.05 4.21 -8.73
N SER A 179 -0.23 3.06 -9.33
CA SER A 179 -0.41 2.91 -10.79
C SER A 179 0.82 3.30 -11.64
N VAL A 180 2.02 3.45 -11.04
CA VAL A 180 3.25 3.77 -11.78
C VAL A 180 3.61 2.61 -12.72
N GLY A 181 3.74 2.90 -14.01
CA GLY A 181 4.10 1.92 -15.04
C GLY A 181 2.98 0.94 -15.40
N ILE A 182 1.75 1.14 -14.91
CA ILE A 182 0.59 0.33 -15.28
C ILE A 182 0.07 0.77 -16.64
N SER A 183 -0.23 -0.20 -17.51
CA SER A 183 -0.84 0.04 -18.82
C SER A 183 -1.97 -0.95 -19.07
N LYS A 184 -3.05 -0.47 -19.69
CA LYS A 184 -4.11 -1.29 -20.27
C LYS A 184 -3.77 -1.55 -21.72
N SER A 185 -3.93 -2.78 -22.19
CA SER A 185 -3.70 -3.20 -23.58
C SER A 185 -4.95 -3.85 -24.15
N GLU A 186 -5.35 -3.43 -25.34
CA GLU A 186 -6.51 -3.96 -26.09
C GLU A 186 -6.07 -4.95 -27.19
N ASN A 187 -4.77 -5.06 -27.43
CA ASN A 187 -4.19 -5.91 -28.48
C ASN A 187 -2.70 -6.19 -28.20
N GLN A 188 -2.09 -7.05 -29.02
CA GLN A 188 -0.69 -7.49 -28.88
C GLN A 188 0.33 -6.34 -29.05
N GLU A 189 0.06 -5.37 -29.95
CA GLU A 189 0.98 -4.24 -30.19
C GLU A 189 1.06 -3.37 -28.94
N GLU A 190 -0.09 -3.07 -28.32
CA GLU A 190 -0.16 -2.34 -27.07
C GLU A 190 0.46 -3.11 -25.90
N LEU A 191 0.29 -4.45 -25.85
CA LEU A 191 0.94 -5.30 -24.84
C LEU A 191 2.46 -5.19 -24.93
N ARG A 192 3.05 -5.22 -26.15
CA ARG A 192 4.50 -5.05 -26.32
C ARG A 192 4.99 -3.71 -25.79
N ALA A 193 4.31 -2.64 -26.16
CA ALA A 193 4.62 -1.30 -25.66
C ALA A 193 4.48 -1.19 -24.14
N ALA A 194 3.46 -1.84 -23.55
CA ALA A 194 3.23 -1.89 -22.13
C ALA A 194 4.34 -2.66 -21.37
N LEU A 195 4.83 -3.78 -21.92
CA LEU A 195 5.97 -4.53 -21.39
C LEU A 195 7.25 -3.69 -21.41
N ASP A 196 7.53 -3.03 -22.55
CA ASP A 196 8.69 -2.13 -22.68
C ASP A 196 8.65 -0.97 -21.67
N LEU A 197 7.46 -0.47 -21.37
CA LEU A 197 7.29 0.56 -20.35
C LEU A 197 7.50 -0.01 -18.95
N ALA A 198 6.87 -1.13 -18.63
CA ALA A 198 6.92 -1.73 -17.29
C ALA A 198 8.33 -2.16 -16.91
N PHE A 199 9.12 -2.70 -17.84
CA PHE A 199 10.53 -3.08 -17.63
C PHE A 199 11.47 -1.90 -17.36
N LYS A 200 11.05 -0.65 -17.60
CA LYS A 200 11.81 0.52 -17.14
C LYS A 200 11.74 0.73 -15.64
N TYR A 201 10.75 0.13 -14.98
CA TYR A 201 10.50 0.29 -13.55
C TYR A 201 10.84 -0.96 -12.75
N ASP A 202 10.68 -2.15 -13.31
CA ASP A 202 10.93 -3.41 -12.61
C ASP A 202 11.33 -4.50 -13.62
N SER A 203 12.27 -5.35 -13.26
CA SER A 203 12.63 -6.55 -14.02
C SER A 203 11.59 -7.68 -13.96
N ARG A 204 10.56 -7.51 -13.15
CA ARG A 204 9.45 -8.46 -12.95
C ARG A 204 8.14 -7.76 -13.27
N VAL A 205 7.38 -8.31 -14.19
CA VAL A 205 6.15 -7.71 -14.70
C VAL A 205 5.00 -8.70 -14.57
N LEU A 206 3.88 -8.24 -14.05
CA LEU A 206 2.65 -8.98 -13.93
C LEU A 206 1.68 -8.55 -15.04
N ILE A 207 1.11 -9.51 -15.76
CA ILE A 207 0.04 -9.29 -16.72
C ILE A 207 -1.22 -9.94 -16.17
N GLU A 208 -2.29 -9.16 -16.04
CA GLU A 208 -3.56 -9.60 -15.47
C GLU A 208 -4.72 -9.45 -16.43
N GLN A 209 -5.69 -10.36 -16.31
CA GLN A 209 -6.97 -10.22 -16.98
C GLN A 209 -7.67 -8.94 -16.53
N GLY A 210 -8.07 -8.11 -17.48
CA GLY A 210 -8.96 -6.98 -17.21
C GLY A 210 -10.37 -7.47 -16.86
N VAL A 211 -10.91 -6.96 -15.77
CA VAL A 211 -12.28 -7.26 -15.31
C VAL A 211 -13.06 -5.97 -15.10
N ASN A 212 -14.35 -6.00 -15.41
CA ASN A 212 -15.25 -4.92 -15.01
C ASN A 212 -15.77 -5.22 -13.62
N ALA A 213 -15.34 -4.44 -12.63
CA ALA A 213 -15.61 -4.73 -11.25
C ALA A 213 -15.72 -3.46 -10.38
N ARG A 214 -16.47 -3.57 -9.29
CA ARG A 214 -16.45 -2.61 -8.18
C ARG A 214 -15.20 -2.86 -7.34
N GLU A 215 -14.59 -1.80 -6.84
CA GLU A 215 -13.42 -1.88 -5.95
C GLU A 215 -13.88 -1.80 -4.50
N ILE A 216 -13.65 -2.87 -3.76
CA ILE A 216 -14.08 -3.02 -2.36
C ILE A 216 -12.85 -3.22 -1.48
N GLU A 217 -12.77 -2.47 -0.39
CA GLU A 217 -11.64 -2.47 0.54
C GLU A 217 -12.05 -3.05 1.90
N VAL A 218 -11.17 -3.87 2.50
CA VAL A 218 -11.33 -4.43 3.84
C VAL A 218 -10.09 -4.13 4.67
N GLY A 219 -10.26 -3.34 5.75
CA GLY A 219 -9.19 -3.10 6.71
C GLY A 219 -8.99 -4.29 7.65
N LEU A 220 -7.75 -4.56 8.02
CA LEU A 220 -7.33 -5.64 8.90
C LEU A 220 -6.50 -5.09 10.06
N LEU A 221 -6.73 -5.57 11.26
CA LEU A 221 -6.00 -5.19 12.46
C LEU A 221 -5.77 -6.41 13.35
N GLY A 222 -4.54 -6.60 13.77
CA GLY A 222 -4.17 -7.62 14.76
C GLY A 222 -2.90 -8.37 14.39
N ASN A 223 -2.46 -9.22 15.33
CA ASN A 223 -1.31 -10.10 15.16
C ASN A 223 -1.78 -11.57 15.09
N TYR A 224 -2.23 -12.12 16.22
CA TYR A 224 -2.77 -13.47 16.32
C TYR A 224 -4.30 -13.49 16.15
N ASP A 225 -4.97 -12.56 16.82
CA ASP A 225 -6.42 -12.35 16.71
C ASP A 225 -6.66 -11.20 15.71
N VAL A 226 -6.81 -11.58 14.44
CA VAL A 226 -7.00 -10.63 13.34
C VAL A 226 -8.48 -10.26 13.27
N LYS A 227 -8.75 -8.97 13.25
CA LYS A 227 -10.07 -8.38 13.06
C LYS A 227 -10.14 -7.68 11.73
N SER A 228 -11.22 -7.93 11.00
CA SER A 228 -11.53 -7.26 9.75
C SER A 228 -12.65 -6.22 9.93
N THR A 229 -12.58 -5.12 9.21
CA THR A 229 -13.64 -4.11 9.16
C THR A 229 -14.85 -4.60 8.35
N LEU A 230 -15.94 -3.85 8.38
CA LEU A 230 -16.92 -3.90 7.29
C LEU A 230 -16.25 -3.40 6.01
N PRO A 231 -16.59 -3.99 4.85
CA PRO A 231 -16.07 -3.53 3.56
C PRO A 231 -16.49 -2.10 3.25
N GLY A 232 -15.59 -1.32 2.65
CA GLY A 232 -15.86 -0.02 2.05
C GLY A 232 -15.77 -0.13 0.53
N GLU A 233 -16.54 0.65 -0.21
CA GLU A 233 -16.50 0.73 -1.66
C GLU A 233 -15.87 2.05 -2.11
N VAL A 234 -14.93 1.96 -3.03
CA VAL A 234 -14.37 3.12 -3.74
C VAL A 234 -15.29 3.45 -4.91
N VAL A 235 -16.16 4.45 -4.73
CA VAL A 235 -17.07 4.92 -5.80
C VAL A 235 -16.35 5.95 -6.65
N LYS A 236 -16.24 5.67 -7.95
CA LYS A 236 -15.54 6.49 -8.95
C LYS A 236 -16.50 7.08 -9.95
N ASP A 237 -16.30 8.36 -10.29
CA ASP A 237 -17.03 9.03 -11.37
C ASP A 237 -16.38 8.83 -12.76
N VAL A 238 -15.25 8.08 -12.86
CA VAL A 238 -14.47 7.90 -14.09
C VAL A 238 -14.03 6.44 -14.30
N ALA A 239 -13.96 6.00 -15.57
CA ALA A 239 -13.72 4.60 -15.93
C ALA A 239 -12.26 4.13 -15.76
N PHE A 240 -11.26 5.02 -15.74
CA PHE A 240 -9.86 4.69 -15.49
C PHE A 240 -9.26 5.66 -14.48
N TYR A 241 -8.44 5.12 -13.58
CA TYR A 241 -8.05 5.77 -12.35
C TYR A 241 -6.52 5.84 -12.23
N ASP A 242 -5.94 6.94 -12.72
CA ASP A 242 -4.53 7.22 -12.61
C ASP A 242 -4.17 7.96 -11.31
N TYR A 243 -2.88 8.27 -11.14
CA TYR A 243 -2.35 8.95 -9.96
C TYR A 243 -2.99 10.33 -9.72
N GLU A 244 -3.28 11.10 -10.80
CA GLU A 244 -3.87 12.44 -10.69
C GLU A 244 -5.30 12.38 -10.18
N ALA A 245 -6.09 11.44 -10.70
CA ALA A 245 -7.47 11.21 -10.25
C ALA A 245 -7.54 10.70 -8.80
N LYS A 246 -6.51 9.93 -8.35
CA LYS A 246 -6.44 9.39 -6.97
C LYS A 246 -6.24 10.48 -5.91
N TYR A 247 -5.38 11.45 -6.16
CA TYR A 247 -4.86 12.31 -5.09
C TYR A 247 -5.07 13.81 -5.32
N ILE A 248 -5.40 14.26 -6.53
CA ILE A 248 -5.49 15.67 -6.88
C ILE A 248 -6.94 16.12 -7.07
N ASP A 249 -7.77 15.33 -7.77
CA ASP A 249 -9.11 15.77 -8.19
C ASP A 249 -10.22 15.56 -7.15
N ASN A 250 -9.97 14.88 -6.03
CA ASN A 250 -10.92 14.59 -4.93
C ASN A 250 -12.32 14.08 -5.41
N LYS A 251 -12.36 13.32 -6.51
CA LYS A 251 -13.60 12.79 -7.11
C LYS A 251 -13.97 11.39 -6.60
N ILE A 252 -13.40 10.99 -5.45
CA ILE A 252 -13.68 9.71 -4.83
C ILE A 252 -14.64 9.91 -3.69
N THR A 253 -15.67 9.09 -3.66
CA THR A 253 -16.48 8.88 -2.47
C THR A 253 -16.27 7.47 -1.95
N MET A 254 -16.23 7.33 -0.61
CA MET A 254 -16.17 6.04 0.06
C MET A 254 -17.55 5.73 0.64
N ASP A 255 -18.19 4.69 0.15
CA ASP A 255 -19.40 4.14 0.78
C ASP A 255 -19.00 3.11 1.85
N ILE A 256 -19.17 3.46 3.13
CA ILE A 256 -18.86 2.57 4.26
C ILE A 256 -20.10 2.46 5.16
N PRO A 257 -20.69 1.25 5.30
CA PRO A 257 -20.34 0.00 4.62
C PRO A 257 -20.71 0.03 3.13
N ALA A 258 -19.99 -0.77 2.33
CA ALA A 258 -20.32 -1.00 0.93
C ALA A 258 -21.74 -1.60 0.78
N LYS A 259 -22.44 -1.23 -0.29
CA LYS A 259 -23.80 -1.74 -0.59
C LYS A 259 -23.73 -3.12 -1.28
N ILE A 260 -23.41 -4.15 -0.51
CA ILE A 260 -23.30 -5.55 -0.92
C ILE A 260 -24.03 -6.45 0.10
N SER A 261 -24.31 -7.71 -0.26
CA SER A 261 -25.02 -8.62 0.64
C SER A 261 -24.16 -9.09 1.81
N ASP A 262 -24.79 -9.55 2.90
CA ASP A 262 -24.09 -10.07 4.08
C ASP A 262 -23.24 -11.31 3.75
N GLU A 263 -23.64 -12.11 2.78
CA GLU A 263 -22.88 -13.27 2.29
C GLU A 263 -21.58 -12.79 1.63
N VAL A 264 -21.63 -11.79 0.76
CA VAL A 264 -20.46 -11.20 0.09
C VAL A 264 -19.52 -10.55 1.12
N ILE A 265 -20.06 -9.82 2.09
CA ILE A 265 -19.30 -9.25 3.23
C ILE A 265 -18.55 -10.37 3.95
N SER A 266 -19.23 -11.46 4.28
CA SER A 266 -18.63 -12.60 5.01
C SER A 266 -17.49 -13.24 4.21
N VAL A 267 -17.68 -13.46 2.92
CA VAL A 267 -16.65 -14.04 2.02
C VAL A 267 -15.43 -13.12 1.94
N MET A 268 -15.63 -11.83 1.69
CA MET A 268 -14.52 -10.86 1.57
C MET A 268 -13.72 -10.77 2.87
N ARG A 269 -14.38 -10.68 4.01
CA ARG A 269 -13.69 -10.64 5.31
C ARG A 269 -12.89 -11.91 5.59
N THR A 270 -13.47 -13.09 5.28
CA THR A 270 -12.79 -14.38 5.43
C THR A 270 -11.56 -14.47 4.53
N ASN A 271 -11.70 -14.08 3.26
CA ASN A 271 -10.59 -14.05 2.31
C ASN A 271 -9.49 -13.06 2.73
N ALA A 272 -9.87 -11.86 3.19
CA ALA A 272 -8.93 -10.86 3.68
C ALA A 272 -8.12 -11.37 4.87
N GLU A 273 -8.79 -11.96 5.88
CA GLU A 273 -8.12 -12.52 7.05
C GLU A 273 -7.23 -13.72 6.69
N THR A 274 -7.66 -14.56 5.75
CA THR A 274 -6.88 -15.70 5.26
C THR A 274 -5.65 -15.24 4.49
N ALA A 275 -5.81 -14.27 3.59
CA ALA A 275 -4.71 -13.66 2.84
C ALA A 275 -3.67 -13.03 3.77
N PHE A 276 -4.13 -12.24 4.75
CA PHE A 276 -3.26 -11.60 5.72
C PHE A 276 -2.41 -12.61 6.51
N ARG A 277 -3.03 -13.70 6.96
CA ARG A 277 -2.30 -14.79 7.66
C ARG A 277 -1.35 -15.53 6.73
N ALA A 278 -1.75 -15.80 5.48
CA ALA A 278 -0.92 -16.51 4.50
C ALA A 278 0.35 -15.72 4.14
N LEU A 279 0.26 -14.39 4.11
CA LEU A 279 1.39 -13.49 3.87
C LEU A 279 2.21 -13.20 5.15
N GLY A 280 1.87 -13.78 6.29
CA GLY A 280 2.53 -13.52 7.57
C GLY A 280 2.25 -12.12 8.12
N GLY A 281 1.10 -11.55 7.81
CA GLY A 281 0.68 -10.20 8.18
C GLY A 281 0.59 -10.00 9.69
N GLN A 282 0.96 -8.81 10.13
CA GLN A 282 0.87 -8.35 11.51
C GLN A 282 0.48 -6.86 11.53
N GLY A 283 -0.08 -6.41 12.65
CA GLY A 283 -0.41 -5.01 12.87
C GLY A 283 -1.61 -4.54 12.06
N LEU A 284 -1.38 -3.86 10.95
CA LEU A 284 -2.41 -3.18 10.16
C LEU A 284 -2.19 -3.40 8.67
N ALA A 285 -3.25 -3.70 7.94
CA ALA A 285 -3.24 -3.80 6.48
C ALA A 285 -4.62 -3.49 5.89
N ARG A 286 -4.68 -3.33 4.55
CA ARG A 286 -5.91 -3.22 3.78
C ARG A 286 -5.86 -4.20 2.61
N CYS A 287 -6.89 -5.03 2.48
CA CYS A 287 -7.10 -5.88 1.31
C CYS A 287 -8.06 -5.21 0.34
N ASP A 288 -7.67 -5.15 -0.92
CA ASP A 288 -8.46 -4.57 -2.00
C ASP A 288 -9.00 -5.69 -2.90
N PHE A 289 -10.30 -5.65 -3.16
CA PHE A 289 -11.02 -6.68 -3.92
C PHE A 289 -11.66 -6.09 -5.18
N PHE A 290 -11.73 -6.90 -6.21
CA PHE A 290 -12.63 -6.74 -7.34
C PHE A 290 -13.90 -7.55 -7.12
N TYR A 291 -15.05 -6.90 -7.20
CA TYR A 291 -16.37 -7.52 -7.14
C TYR A 291 -17.09 -7.30 -8.47
N THR A 292 -17.24 -8.36 -9.26
CA THR A 292 -17.80 -8.30 -10.61
C THR A 292 -19.33 -8.28 -10.61
N GLU A 293 -19.93 -7.92 -11.74
CA GLU A 293 -21.39 -7.98 -11.94
C GLU A 293 -21.93 -9.41 -11.90
N ASP A 294 -21.10 -10.40 -12.27
CA ASP A 294 -21.44 -11.83 -12.21
C ASP A 294 -21.36 -12.39 -10.79
N GLY A 295 -20.91 -11.61 -9.82
CA GLY A 295 -20.79 -11.98 -8.41
C GLY A 295 -19.46 -12.61 -8.02
N ASP A 296 -18.46 -12.63 -8.90
CA ASP A 296 -17.12 -13.09 -8.59
C ASP A 296 -16.40 -12.11 -7.66
N ILE A 297 -15.65 -12.67 -6.71
CA ILE A 297 -14.86 -11.92 -5.73
C ILE A 297 -13.40 -12.30 -5.91
N PHE A 298 -12.58 -11.37 -6.39
CA PHE A 298 -11.15 -11.55 -6.57
C PHE A 298 -10.36 -10.64 -5.64
N LEU A 299 -9.39 -11.19 -4.90
CA LEU A 299 -8.44 -10.36 -4.18
C LEU A 299 -7.43 -9.78 -5.17
N ASN A 300 -7.31 -8.46 -5.20
CA ASN A 300 -6.40 -7.72 -6.07
C ASN A 300 -5.02 -7.56 -5.41
N GLU A 301 -4.97 -6.89 -4.27
CA GLU A 301 -3.71 -6.63 -3.54
C GLU A 301 -3.94 -6.50 -2.04
N LEU A 302 -2.83 -6.59 -1.29
CA LEU A 302 -2.79 -6.31 0.14
C LEU A 302 -1.80 -5.19 0.38
N ASN A 303 -2.29 -4.07 0.94
CA ASN A 303 -1.50 -2.90 1.28
C ASN A 303 -1.08 -2.98 2.74
N THR A 304 0.22 -3.00 2.99
CA THR A 304 0.82 -3.09 4.33
C THR A 304 1.24 -1.70 4.79
N MET A 305 0.86 -1.34 6.01
CA MET A 305 1.37 -0.12 6.64
C MET A 305 2.35 -0.50 7.72
#